data_0097f36b219e923558a4b42b05e984c1
#
_entry.id   0097f36b219e923558a4b42b05e984c1
#
_cell.length_a   1.000
_cell.length_b   1.000
_cell.length_c   1.000
_cell.angle_alpha   90.00
_cell.angle_beta   90.00
_cell.angle_gamma   90.00
#
_symmetry.space_group_name_H-M   'P 1'
#
loop_
_entity.id
_entity.type
_entity.pdbx_description
1 polymer ?
#
loop_
_entity_poly.entity_id
_entity_poly.type
_entity_poly.pdbx_seq_one_letter_code
_entity_poly.pdbx_strand_id
1 'polypeptide(L)' 'MFDSQTILSRQVKRYMADRGISQAALASDLGMTQSALSQRLSATTRWNLKDIDQLMRIGVPVGFGTLSAALTEEGEDA' A
#
# COMPACT_ATOMS: atom_id res chain seq x y z
N MET A 1 -12.38 6.16 10.95
CA MET A 1 -11.82 4.82 11.19
C MET A 1 -10.92 4.42 10.03
N PHE A 2 -9.74 3.90 10.33
CA PHE A 2 -8.80 3.45 9.31
C PHE A 2 -8.94 1.95 9.11
N ASP A 3 -9.01 1.52 7.87
CA ASP A 3 -8.90 0.10 7.55
C ASP A 3 -7.51 -0.18 6.96
N SER A 4 -7.22 -1.45 6.73
CA SER A 4 -5.91 -1.84 6.20
C SER A 4 -5.66 -1.25 4.81
N GLN A 5 -6.69 -1.07 4.02
CA GLN A 5 -6.56 -0.51 2.67
C GLN A 5 -6.12 0.94 2.73
N THR A 6 -6.70 1.73 3.62
CA THR A 6 -6.32 3.13 3.81
C THR A 6 -4.88 3.24 4.30
N ILE A 7 -4.50 2.38 5.25
CA ILE A 7 -3.15 2.38 5.80
C ILE A 7 -2.13 2.02 4.73
N LEU A 8 -2.42 1.00 3.91
CA LEU A 8 -1.53 0.60 2.82
C LEU A 8 -1.34 1.74 1.81
N SER A 9 -2.43 2.38 1.40
CA SER A 9 -2.34 3.49 0.45
C SER A 9 -1.51 4.64 1.02
N ARG A 10 -1.68 4.94 2.29
CA ARG A 10 -0.92 6.00 2.96
C ARG A 10 0.57 5.66 3.02
N GLN A 11 0.90 4.42 3.36
CA GLN A 11 2.30 3.99 3.43
C GLN A 11 2.96 4.03 2.06
N VAL A 12 2.26 3.61 1.02
CA VAL A 12 2.80 3.65 -0.33
C VAL A 12 3.02 5.09 -0.78
N LYS A 13 2.07 5.98 -0.53
CA LYS A 13 2.22 7.40 -0.87
C LYS A 13 3.42 8.02 -0.16
N ARG A 14 3.59 7.70 1.11
CA ARG A 14 4.70 8.19 1.90
C ARG A 14 6.04 7.70 1.36
N TYR A 15 6.10 6.42 1.01
CA TYR A 15 7.29 5.83 0.41
C TYR A 15 7.67 6.57 -0.88
N MET A 16 6.68 6.82 -1.73
CA MET A 16 6.92 7.54 -2.99
C MET A 16 7.42 8.97 -2.73
N ALA A 17 6.81 9.67 -1.80
CA ALA A 17 7.20 11.04 -1.48
C ALA A 17 8.61 11.09 -0.90
N ASP A 18 8.92 10.18 0.02
CA ASP A 18 10.23 10.16 0.68
C ASP A 18 11.35 9.87 -0.29
N ARG A 19 11.08 9.09 -1.34
CA ARG A 19 12.09 8.68 -2.32
C ARG A 19 12.01 9.42 -3.64
N GLY A 20 11.02 10.28 -3.80
CA GLY A 20 10.85 11.00 -5.05
C GLY A 20 10.50 10.10 -6.23
N ILE A 21 9.73 9.05 -6.00
CA ILE A 21 9.35 8.08 -7.03
C ILE A 21 8.01 8.47 -7.63
N SER A 22 7.92 8.48 -8.96
CA SER A 22 6.66 8.75 -9.65
C SER A 22 5.73 7.55 -9.61
N GLN A 23 4.43 7.79 -9.81
CA GLN A 23 3.47 6.69 -9.92
C GLN A 23 3.81 5.76 -11.09
N ALA A 24 4.25 6.32 -12.21
CA ALA A 24 4.61 5.51 -13.36
C ALA A 24 5.77 4.56 -13.04
N ALA A 25 6.78 5.07 -12.36
CA ALA A 25 7.95 4.26 -11.99
C ALA A 25 7.55 3.16 -10.99
N LEU A 26 6.76 3.50 -9.98
CA LEU A 26 6.34 2.51 -8.99
C LEU A 26 5.43 1.46 -9.62
N ALA A 27 4.51 1.87 -10.48
CA ALA A 27 3.63 0.92 -11.17
C ALA A 27 4.44 -0.08 -11.99
N SER A 28 5.46 0.41 -12.70
CA SER A 28 6.35 -0.46 -13.46
C SER A 28 7.03 -1.48 -12.55
N ASP A 29 7.55 -1.02 -11.40
CA ASP A 29 8.20 -1.91 -10.43
C ASP A 29 7.24 -2.96 -9.87
N LEU A 30 5.97 -2.60 -9.75
CA LEU A 30 4.95 -3.52 -9.23
C LEU A 30 4.32 -4.40 -10.31
N GLY A 31 4.70 -4.20 -11.57
CA GLY A 31 4.13 -4.98 -12.66
C GLY A 31 2.68 -4.66 -12.96
N MET A 32 2.25 -3.42 -12.73
CA MET A 32 0.90 -2.98 -13.02
C MET A 32 0.91 -1.68 -13.81
N THR A 33 -0.25 -1.28 -14.35
CA THR A 33 -0.37 -0.01 -15.05
C THR A 33 -0.41 1.15 -14.06
N GLN A 34 -0.04 2.34 -14.52
CA GLN A 34 -0.14 3.52 -13.69
C GLN A 34 -1.59 3.77 -13.25
N SER A 35 -2.54 3.51 -14.14
CA SER A 35 -3.96 3.65 -13.85
C SER A 35 -4.38 2.71 -12.71
N ALA A 36 -3.93 1.45 -12.75
CA ALA A 36 -4.23 0.50 -11.71
C ALA A 36 -3.66 0.95 -10.36
N LEU A 37 -2.43 1.44 -10.35
CA LEU A 37 -1.82 1.95 -9.11
C LEU A 37 -2.58 3.16 -8.59
N SER A 38 -2.93 4.09 -9.47
CA SER A 38 -3.68 5.29 -9.10
C SER A 38 -5.01 4.93 -8.44
N GLN A 39 -5.71 3.93 -8.98
CA GLN A 39 -6.98 3.48 -8.41
C GLN A 39 -6.81 2.91 -7.01
N ARG A 40 -5.72 2.18 -6.77
CA ARG A 40 -5.44 1.65 -5.44
C ARG A 40 -5.09 2.76 -4.46
N LEU A 41 -4.31 3.73 -4.89
CA LEU A 41 -3.92 4.86 -4.04
C LEU A 41 -5.11 5.75 -3.67
N SER A 42 -6.11 5.83 -4.55
CA SER A 42 -7.32 6.61 -4.29
C SER A 42 -8.44 5.81 -3.64
N ALA A 43 -8.16 4.56 -3.28
CA ALA A 43 -9.12 3.65 -2.66
C ALA A 43 -10.30 3.26 -3.58
N THR A 44 -10.17 3.45 -4.88
CA THR A 44 -11.16 3.01 -5.85
C THR A 44 -11.09 1.50 -6.06
N THR A 45 -9.88 0.96 -6.02
CA THR A 45 -9.63 -0.48 -6.10
C THR A 45 -8.88 -0.90 -4.85
N ARG A 46 -9.20 -2.06 -4.31
CA ARG A 46 -8.55 -2.56 -3.09
C ARG A 46 -7.20 -3.18 -3.41
N TRP A 47 -6.27 -3.01 -2.49
CA TRP A 47 -4.99 -3.75 -2.53
C TRP A 47 -5.30 -5.22 -2.24
N ASN A 48 -4.67 -6.12 -2.99
CA ASN A 48 -4.81 -7.55 -2.74
C ASN A 48 -3.48 -8.12 -2.22
N LEU A 49 -3.50 -9.40 -1.82
CA LEU A 49 -2.29 -10.02 -1.25
C LEU A 49 -1.14 -10.05 -2.24
N LYS A 50 -1.42 -10.23 -3.52
CA LYS A 50 -0.38 -10.21 -4.55
C LYS A 50 0.28 -8.85 -4.63
N ASP A 51 -0.51 -7.78 -4.53
CA ASP A 51 0.02 -6.42 -4.52
C ASP A 51 0.94 -6.22 -3.33
N ILE A 52 0.53 -6.69 -2.15
CA ILE A 52 1.31 -6.57 -0.93
C ILE A 52 2.63 -7.32 -1.06
N ASP A 53 2.60 -8.53 -1.64
CA ASP A 53 3.81 -9.29 -1.89
C ASP A 53 4.80 -8.52 -2.78
N GLN A 54 4.30 -7.88 -3.83
CA GLN A 54 5.13 -7.10 -4.72
C GLN A 54 5.71 -5.88 -4.03
N LEU A 55 4.90 -5.19 -3.22
CA LEU A 55 5.38 -4.05 -2.44
C LEU A 55 6.51 -4.46 -1.50
N MET A 56 6.37 -5.60 -0.84
CA MET A 56 7.41 -6.10 0.05
C MET A 56 8.69 -6.44 -0.72
N ARG A 57 8.57 -7.00 -1.90
CA ARG A 57 9.73 -7.37 -2.71
C ARG A 57 10.57 -6.17 -3.11
N ILE A 58 9.93 -5.05 -3.42
CA ILE A 58 10.65 -3.85 -3.84
C ILE A 58 11.10 -2.99 -2.65
N GLY A 59 10.77 -3.41 -1.43
CA GLY A 59 11.25 -2.75 -0.22
C GLY A 59 10.33 -1.69 0.35
N VAL A 60 9.07 -1.62 -0.10
CA VAL A 60 8.10 -0.70 0.49
C VAL A 60 7.72 -1.23 1.88
N PRO A 61 7.77 -0.40 2.93
CA PRO A 61 7.52 -0.87 4.30
C PRO A 61 6.04 -1.05 4.61
N VAL A 62 5.40 -2.00 3.92
CA VAL A 62 3.98 -2.33 4.11
C VAL A 62 3.82 -3.74 4.64
N GLY A 63 4.84 -4.29 5.26
CA GLY A 63 4.82 -5.66 5.70
C GLY A 63 3.98 -5.88 6.95
N PHE A 64 4.31 -6.95 7.64
CA PHE A 64 3.56 -7.42 8.80
C PHE A 64 3.29 -6.32 9.83
N GLY A 65 4.25 -5.42 10.06
CA GLY A 65 4.08 -4.35 11.03
C GLY A 65 2.91 -3.42 10.72
N THR A 66 2.75 -3.04 9.45
CA THR A 66 1.64 -2.19 9.02
C THR A 66 0.31 -2.90 9.20
N LEU A 67 0.23 -4.16 8.75
CA LEU A 67 -0.99 -4.94 8.88
C LEU A 67 -1.31 -5.24 10.32
N SER A 68 -0.29 -5.50 11.13
CA SER A 68 -0.47 -5.76 12.55
C SER A 68 -1.03 -4.54 13.27
N ALA A 69 -0.54 -3.34 12.93
CA ALA A 69 -1.07 -2.11 13.50
C ALA A 69 -2.55 -1.92 13.14
N ALA A 70 -2.91 -2.18 11.90
CA ALA A 70 -4.30 -2.08 11.45
C ALA A 70 -5.20 -3.08 12.19
N LEU A 71 -4.71 -4.32 12.34
CA LEU A 71 -5.46 -5.35 13.05
C LEU A 71 -5.61 -5.02 14.52
N THR A 72 -4.59 -4.44 15.13
CA THR A 72 -4.64 -4.04 16.52
C THR A 72 -5.70 -2.97 16.76
N GLU A 73 -5.76 -1.99 15.88
CA GLU A 73 -6.77 -0.94 15.98
C GLU A 73 -8.18 -1.50 15.88
N GLU A 74 -8.38 -2.51 15.05
CA GLU A 74 -9.69 -3.13 14.89
C GLU A 74 -9.97 -4.16 15.98
N GLY A 75 -8.94 -4.87 16.42
CA GLY A 75 -9.08 -5.99 17.33
C GLY A 75 -9.15 -5.63 18.78
N GLU A 76 -8.57 -4.50 19.18
CA GLU A 76 -8.55 -4.10 20.59
C GLU A 76 -9.94 -3.83 21.14
N ASP A 77 -10.86 -3.48 20.27
CA ASP A 77 -12.23 -3.22 20.68
C ASP A 77 -13.05 -4.48 20.83
N ALA A 78 -12.50 -5.60 20.47
CA ALA A 78 -13.22 -6.87 20.53
C ALA A 78 -13.24 -7.46 21.93
#